data_6c68197a8b55d594fea691315fc2c8df
#
_entry.id   6c68197a8b55d594fea691315fc2c8df
#
_cell.length_a   1.000
_cell.length_b   1.000
_cell.length_c   1.000
_cell.angle_alpha   90.00
_cell.angle_beta   90.00
_cell.angle_gamma   90.00
#
_symmetry.space_group_name_H-M   'P 1'
#
loop_
_entity.id
_entity.type
_entity.pdbx_description
1 polymer ?
#
loop_
_entity_poly.entity_id
_entity_poly.type
_entity_poly.pdbx_seq_one_letter_code
_entity_poly.pdbx_strand_id
1 'polypeptide(L)'
;MKIYAPAVLRLGMVAVILWFSLQQFLHNDQYTAYVPDLVVALSHLSAGMLVFFNAVFELVFGILLAFGWQTRIVSLLLALHLFDIMYTVGYGQIGTRDFGLAIATLVVFMNGPDVLCIQRPKKVLVAPQSIQSSEPIDPAFRQPRRFS
;
A
#
# COMPACT_ATOMS: atom_id res chain seq x y z
N MET A 1 17.48 -9.21 -4.39
CA MET A 1 16.14 -9.68 -4.02
C MET A 1 15.33 -8.66 -3.22
N LYS A 2 15.87 -7.94 -2.23
CA LYS A 2 15.11 -6.98 -1.40
C LYS A 2 14.47 -5.81 -2.18
N ILE A 3 15.03 -5.41 -3.32
CA ILE A 3 14.55 -4.26 -4.11
C ILE A 3 13.21 -4.54 -4.80
N TYR A 4 12.94 -5.81 -5.19
CA TYR A 4 11.71 -6.18 -5.90
C TYR A 4 10.56 -6.61 -4.97
N ALA A 5 10.84 -6.86 -3.69
CA ALA A 5 9.81 -7.32 -2.75
C ALA A 5 8.60 -6.35 -2.63
N PRO A 6 8.79 -5.02 -2.56
CA PRO A 6 7.66 -4.08 -2.56
C PRO A 6 6.85 -4.13 -3.86
N ALA A 7 7.51 -4.27 -5.01
CA ALA A 7 6.85 -4.38 -6.30
C ALA A 7 6.00 -5.66 -6.41
N VAL A 8 6.56 -6.80 -5.96
CA VAL A 8 5.83 -8.09 -5.94
C VAL A 8 4.61 -8.00 -5.03
N LEU A 9 4.75 -7.40 -3.83
CA LEU A 9 3.63 -7.19 -2.92
C LEU A 9 2.55 -6.34 -3.58
N ARG A 10 2.91 -5.18 -4.14
CA ARG A 10 1.97 -4.27 -4.80
C ARG A 10 1.24 -4.94 -5.95
N LEU A 11 1.97 -5.61 -6.86
CA LEU A 11 1.36 -6.29 -8.01
C LEU A 11 0.47 -7.47 -7.59
N GLY A 12 0.88 -8.22 -6.57
CA GLY A 12 0.05 -9.28 -6.00
C GLY A 12 -1.26 -8.74 -5.44
N MET A 13 -1.20 -7.63 -4.70
CA MET A 13 -2.40 -6.95 -4.18
C MET A 13 -3.29 -6.44 -5.32
N VAL A 14 -2.70 -5.79 -6.32
CA VAL A 14 -3.42 -5.32 -7.51
C VAL A 14 -4.15 -6.47 -8.20
N ALA A 15 -3.48 -7.60 -8.42
CA ALA A 15 -4.09 -8.76 -9.09
C ALA A 15 -5.34 -9.25 -8.34
N VAL A 16 -5.28 -9.32 -7.01
CA VAL A 16 -6.41 -9.74 -6.18
C VAL A 16 -7.54 -8.71 -6.21
N ILE A 17 -7.23 -7.43 -6.03
CA ILE A 17 -8.23 -6.35 -6.03
C ILE A 17 -8.96 -6.29 -7.38
N LEU A 18 -8.22 -6.29 -8.50
CA LEU A 18 -8.82 -6.26 -9.83
C LEU A 18 -9.65 -7.51 -10.13
N TRP A 19 -9.21 -8.68 -9.68
CA TRP A 19 -10.00 -9.91 -9.81
C TRP A 19 -11.35 -9.77 -9.11
N PHE A 20 -11.37 -9.31 -7.86
CA PHE A 20 -12.62 -9.17 -7.11
C PHE A 20 -13.51 -8.05 -7.66
N SER A 21 -12.94 -6.93 -8.07
CA SER A 21 -13.66 -5.88 -8.77
C SER A 21 -14.38 -6.44 -10.02
N LEU A 22 -13.67 -7.23 -10.84
CA LEU A 22 -14.26 -7.87 -12.02
C LEU A 22 -15.38 -8.84 -11.64
N GLN A 23 -15.21 -9.64 -10.60
CA GLN A 23 -16.22 -10.57 -10.11
C GLN A 23 -17.48 -9.85 -9.63
N GLN A 24 -17.35 -8.70 -8.98
CA GLN A 24 -18.47 -7.86 -8.57
C GLN A 24 -19.26 -7.30 -9.77
N PHE A 25 -18.58 -6.99 -10.89
CA PHE A 25 -19.26 -6.60 -12.12
C PHE A 25 -20.02 -7.76 -12.78
N LEU A 26 -19.39 -8.93 -12.84
CA LEU A 26 -19.96 -10.09 -13.53
C LEU A 26 -21.04 -10.82 -12.74
N HIS A 27 -20.94 -10.79 -11.41
CA HIS A 27 -21.81 -11.54 -10.51
C HIS A 27 -22.37 -10.65 -9.39
N ASN A 28 -22.83 -9.46 -9.75
CA ASN A 28 -23.32 -8.45 -8.81
C ASN A 28 -24.31 -9.03 -7.80
N ASP A 29 -25.27 -9.85 -8.26
CA ASP A 29 -26.32 -10.44 -7.42
C ASP A 29 -25.78 -11.26 -6.25
N GLN A 30 -24.64 -11.93 -6.42
CA GLN A 30 -24.02 -12.72 -5.36
C GLN A 30 -23.42 -11.83 -4.26
N TYR A 31 -22.97 -10.62 -4.61
CA TYR A 31 -22.38 -9.69 -3.68
C TYR A 31 -23.40 -8.83 -2.94
N THR A 32 -24.59 -8.65 -3.48
CA THR A 32 -25.66 -7.90 -2.80
C THR A 32 -26.06 -8.51 -1.46
N ALA A 33 -25.95 -9.85 -1.31
CA ALA A 33 -26.24 -10.55 -0.07
C ALA A 33 -25.31 -10.16 1.11
N TYR A 34 -24.18 -9.54 0.82
CA TYR A 34 -23.21 -9.09 1.84
C TYR A 34 -23.39 -7.63 2.24
N VAL A 35 -24.27 -6.90 1.56
CA VAL A 35 -24.55 -5.49 1.88
C VAL A 35 -25.57 -5.44 3.02
N PRO A 36 -25.24 -4.87 4.20
CA PRO A 36 -26.18 -4.80 5.31
C PRO A 36 -27.36 -3.90 4.99
N ASP A 37 -28.54 -4.29 5.45
CA ASP A 37 -29.78 -3.49 5.27
C ASP A 37 -29.66 -2.07 5.83
N LEU A 38 -28.89 -1.89 6.91
CA LEU A 38 -28.62 -0.58 7.48
C LEU A 38 -27.91 0.36 6.48
N VAL A 39 -26.95 -0.15 5.72
CA VAL A 39 -26.22 0.65 4.71
C VAL A 39 -27.13 1.02 3.56
N VAL A 40 -28.00 0.10 3.12
CA VAL A 40 -29.03 0.38 2.10
C VAL A 40 -29.99 1.47 2.59
N ALA A 41 -30.46 1.36 3.84
CA ALA A 41 -31.37 2.34 4.43
C ALA A 41 -30.75 3.73 4.56
N LEU A 42 -29.50 3.82 4.98
CA LEU A 42 -28.79 5.10 5.19
C LEU A 42 -28.38 5.75 3.87
N SER A 43 -27.96 4.97 2.88
CA SER A 43 -27.47 5.48 1.59
C SER A 43 -28.60 5.85 0.63
N HIS A 44 -29.82 5.36 0.85
CA HIS A 44 -30.95 5.45 -0.08
C HIS A 44 -30.67 4.83 -1.48
N LEU A 45 -29.63 3.98 -1.58
CA LEU A 45 -29.26 3.27 -2.80
C LEU A 45 -29.63 1.80 -2.70
N SER A 46 -29.87 1.15 -3.84
CA SER A 46 -30.06 -0.30 -3.85
C SER A 46 -28.75 -1.02 -3.55
N ALA A 47 -28.81 -2.22 -2.97
CA ALA A 47 -27.63 -3.04 -2.70
C ALA A 47 -26.78 -3.28 -3.96
N GLY A 48 -27.42 -3.50 -5.12
CA GLY A 48 -26.73 -3.66 -6.40
C GLY A 48 -25.95 -2.41 -6.84
N MET A 49 -26.50 -1.20 -6.59
CA MET A 49 -25.79 0.06 -6.87
C MET A 49 -24.58 0.23 -5.94
N LEU A 50 -24.71 -0.14 -4.67
CA LEU A 50 -23.60 -0.07 -3.72
C LEU A 50 -22.45 -1.00 -4.15
N VAL A 51 -22.77 -2.25 -4.52
CA VAL A 51 -21.79 -3.20 -5.06
C VAL A 51 -21.15 -2.67 -6.35
N PHE A 52 -21.92 -2.08 -7.23
CA PHE A 52 -21.40 -1.49 -8.47
C PHE A 52 -20.42 -0.35 -8.20
N PHE A 53 -20.77 0.59 -7.32
CA PHE A 53 -19.86 1.68 -6.94
C PHE A 53 -18.58 1.16 -6.26
N ASN A 54 -18.72 0.15 -5.41
CA ASN A 54 -17.57 -0.54 -4.81
C ASN A 54 -16.64 -1.11 -5.89
N ALA A 55 -17.19 -1.85 -6.84
CA ALA A 55 -16.44 -2.44 -7.94
C ALA A 55 -15.74 -1.37 -8.80
N VAL A 56 -16.41 -0.25 -9.11
CA VAL A 56 -15.80 0.87 -9.85
C VAL A 56 -14.64 1.46 -9.06
N PHE A 57 -14.82 1.68 -7.76
CA PHE A 57 -13.76 2.22 -6.90
C PHE A 57 -12.54 1.30 -6.89
N GLU A 58 -12.72 0.01 -6.62
CA GLU A 58 -11.64 -0.99 -6.61
C GLU A 58 -10.94 -1.09 -7.96
N LEU A 59 -11.70 -1.04 -9.07
CA LEU A 59 -11.16 -1.08 -10.42
C LEU A 59 -10.26 0.12 -10.71
N VAL A 60 -10.77 1.33 -10.48
CA VAL A 60 -10.03 2.57 -10.77
C VAL A 60 -8.77 2.66 -9.92
N PHE A 61 -8.90 2.49 -8.61
CA PHE A 61 -7.75 2.60 -7.71
C PHE A 61 -6.80 1.41 -7.85
N GLY A 62 -7.28 0.22 -8.18
CA GLY A 62 -6.47 -0.94 -8.52
C GLY A 62 -5.60 -0.69 -9.77
N ILE A 63 -6.18 -0.12 -10.82
CA ILE A 63 -5.45 0.25 -12.04
C ILE A 63 -4.40 1.34 -11.74
N LEU A 64 -4.74 2.38 -10.97
CA LEU A 64 -3.79 3.42 -10.58
C LEU A 64 -2.63 2.84 -9.77
N LEU A 65 -2.92 1.89 -8.88
CA LEU A 65 -1.91 1.19 -8.09
C LEU A 65 -1.06 0.26 -8.97
N ALA A 66 -1.63 -0.37 -10.01
CA ALA A 66 -0.90 -1.19 -10.97
C ALA A 66 0.20 -0.39 -11.66
N PHE A 67 -0.13 0.79 -12.16
CA PHE A 67 0.83 1.70 -12.79
C PHE A 67 1.77 2.39 -11.80
N GLY A 68 1.47 2.32 -10.51
CA GLY A 68 2.26 2.98 -9.48
C GLY A 68 2.18 4.51 -9.56
N TRP A 69 1.00 5.03 -9.95
CA TRP A 69 0.75 6.47 -9.95
C TRP A 69 0.23 6.89 -8.58
N GLN A 70 0.90 7.86 -7.96
CA GLN A 70 0.62 8.30 -6.59
C GLN A 70 0.46 7.14 -5.59
N THR A 71 1.35 6.17 -5.66
CA THR A 71 1.28 4.89 -4.92
C THR A 71 0.87 5.06 -3.46
N ARG A 72 1.40 6.06 -2.76
CA ARG A 72 1.06 6.30 -1.34
C ARG A 72 -0.39 6.68 -1.13
N ILE A 73 -0.90 7.65 -1.89
CA ILE A 73 -2.28 8.13 -1.70
C ILE A 73 -3.26 7.04 -2.13
N VAL A 74 -3.01 6.43 -3.28
CA VAL A 74 -3.87 5.36 -3.83
C VAL A 74 -3.92 4.15 -2.90
N SER A 75 -2.78 3.69 -2.39
CA SER A 75 -2.75 2.56 -1.46
C SER A 75 -3.38 2.88 -0.11
N LEU A 76 -3.23 4.11 0.40
CA LEU A 76 -3.91 4.51 1.63
C LEU A 76 -5.44 4.49 1.46
N LEU A 77 -5.95 5.07 0.37
CA LEU A 77 -7.38 5.09 0.09
C LEU A 77 -7.95 3.68 -0.08
N LEU A 78 -7.24 2.81 -0.81
CA LEU A 78 -7.62 1.40 -0.92
C LEU A 78 -7.59 0.66 0.41
N ALA A 79 -6.57 0.88 1.25
CA ALA A 79 -6.50 0.26 2.56
C ALA A 79 -7.67 0.67 3.46
N LEU A 80 -8.00 1.97 3.50
CA LEU A 80 -9.13 2.48 4.27
C LEU A 80 -10.45 1.92 3.74
N HIS A 81 -10.61 1.86 2.43
CA HIS A 81 -11.80 1.29 1.79
C HIS A 81 -11.99 -0.21 2.12
N LEU A 82 -10.91 -1.00 2.06
CA LEU A 82 -10.96 -2.42 2.45
C LEU A 82 -11.25 -2.61 3.94
N PHE A 83 -10.76 -1.72 4.82
CA PHE A 83 -11.13 -1.71 6.23
C PHE A 83 -12.61 -1.38 6.43
N ASP A 84 -13.17 -0.45 5.66
CA ASP A 84 -14.58 -0.10 5.69
C ASP A 84 -15.45 -1.30 5.28
N ILE A 85 -15.09 -2.01 4.21
CA ILE A 85 -15.78 -3.24 3.79
C ILE A 85 -15.70 -4.29 4.91
N MET A 86 -14.52 -4.53 5.45
CA MET A 86 -14.36 -5.49 6.56
C MET A 86 -15.24 -5.15 7.76
N TYR A 87 -15.28 -3.88 8.15
CA TYR A 87 -16.10 -3.42 9.27
C TYR A 87 -17.60 -3.58 8.97
N THR A 88 -18.02 -3.26 7.75
CA THR A 88 -19.42 -3.28 7.30
C THR A 88 -19.95 -4.70 7.13
N VAL A 89 -19.18 -5.57 6.48
CA VAL A 89 -19.56 -6.98 6.22
C VAL A 89 -19.39 -7.86 7.45
N GLY A 90 -18.50 -7.46 8.37
CA GLY A 90 -18.22 -8.19 9.61
C GLY A 90 -17.29 -9.40 9.43
N TYR A 91 -17.14 -10.18 10.51
CA TYR A 91 -16.27 -11.34 10.55
C TYR A 91 -16.89 -12.51 9.77
N GLY A 92 -16.37 -12.74 8.57
CA GLY A 92 -16.73 -13.86 7.68
C GLY A 92 -15.60 -14.10 6.68
N GLN A 93 -15.83 -14.97 5.71
CA GLN A 93 -14.82 -15.27 4.68
C GLN A 93 -14.36 -14.00 3.93
N ILE A 94 -15.31 -13.10 3.59
CA ILE A 94 -15.02 -11.84 2.90
C ILE A 94 -14.31 -10.87 3.83
N GLY A 95 -14.83 -10.62 5.04
CA GLY A 95 -14.23 -9.68 5.98
C GLY A 95 -12.81 -10.07 6.40
N THR A 96 -12.54 -11.37 6.64
CA THR A 96 -11.18 -11.85 6.96
C THR A 96 -10.23 -11.66 5.78
N ARG A 97 -10.68 -11.91 4.54
CA ARG A 97 -9.91 -11.66 3.34
C ARG A 97 -9.57 -10.16 3.22
N ASP A 98 -10.57 -9.31 3.33
CA ASP A 98 -10.41 -7.86 3.13
C ASP A 98 -9.56 -7.23 4.23
N PHE A 99 -9.61 -7.76 5.46
CA PHE A 99 -8.65 -7.40 6.50
C PHE A 99 -7.20 -7.70 6.09
N GLY A 100 -6.92 -8.90 5.60
CA GLY A 100 -5.59 -9.28 5.13
C GLY A 100 -5.10 -8.39 3.97
N LEU A 101 -6.02 -8.11 3.02
CA LEU A 101 -5.74 -7.23 1.90
C LEU A 101 -5.50 -5.77 2.36
N ALA A 102 -6.28 -5.27 3.32
CA ALA A 102 -6.12 -3.93 3.88
C ALA A 102 -4.74 -3.75 4.53
N ILE A 103 -4.32 -4.72 5.36
CA ILE A 103 -2.99 -4.70 6.00
C ILE A 103 -1.89 -4.75 4.94
N ALA A 104 -1.99 -5.63 3.95
CA ALA A 104 -0.98 -5.72 2.89
C ALA A 104 -0.92 -4.44 2.04
N THR A 105 -2.06 -3.81 1.76
CA THR A 105 -2.14 -2.52 1.05
C THR A 105 -1.57 -1.38 1.90
N LEU A 106 -1.76 -1.42 3.22
CA LEU A 106 -1.14 -0.49 4.16
C LEU A 106 0.40 -0.62 4.16
N VAL A 107 0.93 -1.84 4.03
CA VAL A 107 2.37 -2.05 3.87
C VAL A 107 2.87 -1.45 2.55
N VAL A 108 2.08 -1.51 1.46
CA VAL A 108 2.41 -0.82 0.20
C VAL A 108 2.47 0.69 0.41
N PHE A 109 1.52 1.27 1.16
CA PHE A 109 1.54 2.69 1.54
C PHE A 109 2.83 3.07 2.30
N MET A 110 3.22 2.26 3.30
CA MET A 110 4.42 2.51 4.11
C MET A 110 5.71 2.45 3.27
N ASN A 111 5.81 1.47 2.37
CA ASN A 111 6.96 1.33 1.48
C ASN A 111 7.03 2.48 0.45
N GLY A 112 5.88 3.00 0.01
CA GLY A 112 5.81 4.00 -1.04
C GLY A 112 6.15 3.45 -2.44
N PRO A 113 6.46 4.33 -3.42
CA PRO A 113 6.70 3.92 -4.79
C PRO A 113 7.96 3.04 -4.90
N ASP A 114 7.83 1.92 -5.59
CA ASP A 114 8.88 0.94 -5.85
C ASP A 114 9.55 1.15 -7.23
N VAL A 115 10.47 0.26 -7.59
CA VAL A 115 11.29 0.35 -8.81
C VAL A 115 10.48 0.20 -10.12
N LEU A 116 9.26 -0.36 -10.05
CA LEU A 116 8.36 -0.55 -11.19
C LEU A 116 7.25 0.50 -11.25
N CYS A 117 7.27 1.51 -10.38
CA CYS A 117 6.31 2.61 -10.41
C CYS A 117 6.69 3.63 -11.50
N ILE A 118 5.68 4.19 -12.17
CA ILE A 118 5.87 5.32 -13.10
C ILE A 118 6.44 6.53 -12.35
N GLN A 119 5.98 6.78 -11.13
CA GLN A 119 6.60 7.76 -10.23
C GLN A 119 7.81 7.13 -9.53
N ARG A 120 8.99 7.34 -10.10
CA ARG A 120 10.23 6.94 -9.44
C ARG A 120 10.39 7.71 -8.11
N PRO A 121 10.80 7.03 -7.03
CA PRO A 121 11.15 7.72 -5.80
C PRO A 121 12.25 8.73 -6.14
N LYS A 122 12.06 10.00 -5.75
CA LYS A 122 13.16 10.97 -5.78
C LYS A 122 14.28 10.34 -4.95
N LYS A 123 15.42 10.02 -5.59
CA LYS A 123 16.63 9.66 -4.85
C LYS A 123 16.88 10.83 -3.89
N VAL A 124 16.66 10.60 -2.61
CA VAL A 124 17.23 11.46 -1.59
C VAL A 124 18.72 11.24 -1.73
N LEU A 125 19.39 12.17 -2.41
CA LEU A 125 20.84 12.29 -2.37
C LEU A 125 21.15 12.58 -0.90
N VAL A 126 21.37 11.54 -0.12
CA VAL A 126 22.07 11.67 1.14
C VAL A 126 23.44 12.19 0.71
N ALA A 127 23.65 13.49 0.90
CA ALA A 127 24.95 14.08 0.71
C ALA A 127 25.95 13.19 1.48
N PRO A 128 27.06 12.77 0.87
CA PRO A 128 28.07 12.04 1.60
C PRO A 128 28.40 12.89 2.83
N GLN A 129 28.17 12.34 4.02
CA GLN A 129 28.67 12.97 5.23
C GLN A 129 30.17 13.07 4.98
N SER A 130 30.61 14.29 4.67
CA SER A 130 32.03 14.62 4.71
C SER A 130 32.50 14.17 6.09
N ILE A 131 33.30 13.11 6.10
CA ILE A 131 34.00 12.66 7.28
C ILE A 131 34.77 13.91 7.73
N GLN A 132 34.23 14.63 8.70
CA GLN A 132 34.98 15.64 9.44
C GLN A 132 35.95 14.90 10.33
N SER A 133 36.93 14.23 9.70
CA SER A 133 38.15 13.77 10.35
C SER A 133 39.17 14.90 10.25
N SER A 134 38.92 15.96 10.95
CA SER A 134 39.95 16.92 11.31
C SER A 134 39.94 17.09 12.82
N GLU A 135 40.10 15.99 13.52
CA GLU A 135 40.69 16.06 14.84
C GLU A 135 42.17 16.35 14.63
N PRO A 136 42.69 17.47 15.10
CA PRO A 136 44.13 17.74 14.99
C PRO A 136 44.87 16.65 15.73
N ILE A 137 45.72 15.89 15.02
CA ILE A 137 46.60 14.92 15.65
C ILE A 137 47.45 15.70 16.63
N ASP A 138 47.25 15.44 17.94
CA ASP A 138 48.00 16.03 19.04
C ASP A 138 49.53 15.85 18.76
N PRO A 139 50.26 16.95 18.60
CA PRO A 139 51.71 16.86 18.33
C PRO A 139 52.52 16.11 19.43
N ALA A 140 51.92 15.90 20.61
CA ALA A 140 52.54 15.14 21.69
C ALA A 140 52.75 13.65 21.36
N PHE A 141 52.07 13.09 20.34
CA PHE A 141 52.22 11.68 19.96
C PHE A 141 53.43 11.41 19.06
N ARG A 142 54.23 12.41 18.68
CA ARG A 142 55.42 12.28 17.80
C ARG A 142 56.76 12.09 18.53
N GLN A 143 56.77 11.88 19.83
CA GLN A 143 58.06 11.65 20.50
C GLN A 143 58.45 10.17 20.40
N PRO A 144 59.55 9.81 19.70
CA PRO A 144 60.10 8.47 19.76
C PRO A 144 60.66 8.22 21.17
N ARG A 145 60.17 7.17 21.86
CA ARG A 145 60.75 6.73 23.11
C ARG A 145 62.21 6.37 22.87
N ARG A 146 63.14 7.15 23.43
CA ARG A 146 64.50 6.77 23.50
C ARG A 146 64.63 5.71 24.62
N PHE A 147 64.94 4.51 24.20
CA PHE A 147 65.41 3.49 25.16
C PHE A 147 66.86 3.75 25.46
N SER A 148 67.24 4.04 26.72
CA SER A 148 68.57 4.01 27.29
C SER A 148 68.73 2.72 28.08
#